data_0959ff00e9637a9bf824554a93305012
#
_entry.id   0959ff00e9637a9bf824554a93305012
#
_cell.length_a   1.000
_cell.length_b   1.000
_cell.length_c   1.000
_cell.angle_alpha   90.00
_cell.angle_beta   90.00
_cell.angle_gamma   90.00
#
_symmetry.space_group_name_H-M   'P 1'
#
loop_
_entity.id
_entity.type
_entity.pdbx_description
1 polymer ?
#
loop_
_entity_poly.entity_id
_entity_poly.type
_entity_poly.pdbx_seq_one_letter_code
_entity_poly.pdbx_strand_id
1 'polypeptide(L)' 'MTHTNFAIRTYGKSEFALLMFPTIDDPKVAQAKLLRWIKKDKQFHQSLVGMGLSSHDKDYSPDQVRAMVEKFGAGGV' A
#
# COMPACT_ATOMS: atom_id res chain seq x y z
N MET A 1 12.65 18.84 -0.04
CA MET A 1 12.07 18.34 0.05
C MET A 1 11.76 17.48 -0.56
N THR A 2 11.74 17.06 -0.72
CA THR A 2 11.32 16.35 -1.25
C THR A 2 10.64 15.65 -0.96
N HIS A 3 10.11 15.36 -1.07
CA HIS A 3 9.48 14.52 -0.65
C HIS A 3 8.80 13.86 -1.53
N THR A 4 8.67 12.73 -1.35
CA THR A 4 7.95 11.90 -2.12
C THR A 4 6.58 12.12 -1.91
N ASN A 5 5.94 12.56 -2.86
CA ASN A 5 4.55 12.77 -2.76
C ASN A 5 3.86 11.76 -3.58
N PHE A 6 3.22 10.81 -2.92
CA PHE A 6 2.31 9.96 -3.64
C PHE A 6 1.08 10.76 -3.99
N ALA A 7 0.70 10.76 -5.25
CA ALA A 7 -0.61 11.23 -5.62
C ALA A 7 -1.65 10.27 -5.03
N ILE A 8 -2.71 10.80 -4.44
CA ILE A 8 -3.77 9.96 -3.90
C ILE A 8 -4.68 9.58 -5.06
N ARG A 9 -4.44 8.40 -5.59
CA ARG A 9 -5.17 7.88 -6.75
C ARG A 9 -5.17 6.36 -6.68
N THR A 10 -5.79 5.71 -7.65
CA THR A 10 -5.72 4.26 -7.79
C THR A 10 -4.32 3.85 -8.22
N TYR A 11 -3.77 2.86 -7.56
CA TYR A 11 -2.50 2.24 -7.95
C TYR A 11 -2.70 0.74 -8.07
N GLY A 12 -2.01 0.13 -9.03
CA GLY A 12 -1.89 -1.32 -9.02
C GLY A 12 -1.22 -1.77 -7.73
N LYS A 13 -1.62 -2.93 -7.20
CA LYS A 13 -1.05 -3.41 -5.94
C LYS A 13 0.46 -3.59 -6.03
N SER A 14 0.93 -4.15 -7.15
CA SER A 14 2.37 -4.30 -7.38
C SER A 14 3.06 -2.95 -7.49
N GLU A 15 2.45 -2.04 -8.23
CA GLU A 15 2.99 -0.70 -8.44
C GLU A 15 3.15 0.02 -7.11
N PHE A 16 2.10 -0.01 -6.30
CA PHE A 16 2.13 0.68 -5.00
C PHE A 16 3.15 0.05 -4.07
N ALA A 17 3.22 -1.27 -4.05
CA ALA A 17 4.18 -1.97 -3.20
C ALA A 17 5.62 -1.63 -3.58
N LEU A 18 5.92 -1.54 -4.87
CA LEU A 18 7.26 -1.15 -5.31
C LEU A 18 7.60 0.29 -4.93
N LEU A 19 6.60 1.17 -4.93
CA LEU A 19 6.81 2.54 -4.47
C LEU A 19 7.06 2.60 -2.98
N MET A 20 6.39 1.76 -2.21
CA MET A 20 6.58 1.70 -0.76
C MET A 20 7.92 1.10 -0.37
N PHE A 21 8.43 0.18 -1.17
CA PHE A 21 9.69 -0.52 -0.90
C PHE A 21 10.63 -0.39 -2.08
N PRO A 22 11.23 0.79 -2.28
CA PRO A 22 12.02 1.03 -3.48
C PRO A 22 13.28 0.19 -3.61
N THR A 23 13.71 -0.45 -2.52
CA THR A 23 14.87 -1.34 -2.58
C THR A 23 14.53 -2.76 -3.03
N ILE A 24 13.24 -3.07 -3.15
CA ILE A 24 12.80 -4.38 -3.61
C ILE A 24 12.48 -4.30 -5.10
N ASP A 25 13.13 -5.14 -5.89
CA ASP A 25 12.91 -5.14 -7.34
C ASP A 25 11.75 -6.02 -7.78
N ASP A 26 11.47 -7.08 -7.01
CA ASP A 26 10.45 -8.05 -7.39
C ASP A 26 9.09 -7.59 -6.90
N PRO A 27 8.14 -7.32 -7.82
CA PRO A 27 6.81 -6.86 -7.40
C PRO A 27 6.06 -7.84 -6.51
N LYS A 28 6.27 -9.14 -6.70
CA LYS A 28 5.61 -10.15 -5.85
C LYS A 28 6.14 -10.10 -4.43
N VAL A 29 7.44 -9.92 -4.29
CA VAL A 29 8.06 -9.81 -2.97
C VAL A 29 7.60 -8.54 -2.28
N ALA A 30 7.54 -7.43 -3.01
CA ALA A 30 7.08 -6.17 -2.46
C ALA A 30 5.62 -6.26 -2.01
N GLN A 31 4.76 -6.88 -2.82
CA GLN A 31 3.37 -7.08 -2.45
C GLN A 31 3.22 -7.93 -1.19
N ALA A 32 3.98 -9.02 -1.12
CA ALA A 32 3.91 -9.91 0.04
C ALA A 32 4.34 -9.19 1.32
N LYS A 33 5.39 -8.37 1.21
CA LYS A 33 5.85 -7.59 2.35
C LYS A 33 4.82 -6.57 2.80
N LEU A 34 4.22 -5.86 1.84
CA LEU A 34 3.19 -4.87 2.16
C LEU A 34 1.98 -5.54 2.81
N LEU A 35 1.56 -6.67 2.28
CA LEU A 35 0.43 -7.40 2.84
C LEU A 35 0.70 -7.84 4.27
N ARG A 36 1.92 -8.28 4.56
CA ARG A 36 2.29 -8.63 5.94
C ARG A 36 2.25 -7.42 6.86
N TRP A 37 2.70 -6.28 6.39
CA TRP A 37 2.61 -5.04 7.18
C TRP A 37 1.17 -4.69 7.49
N ILE A 38 0.30 -4.81 6.50
CA ILE A 38 -1.13 -4.53 6.68
C ILE A 38 -1.74 -5.50 7.68
N LYS A 39 -1.49 -6.79 7.52
CA LYS A 39 -2.09 -7.82 8.38
C LYS A 39 -1.54 -7.82 9.79
N LYS A 40 -0.37 -7.25 10.00
CA LYS A 40 0.23 -7.18 11.31
C LYS A 40 -0.62 -6.33 12.26
N ASP A 41 -1.31 -5.34 11.72
CA ASP A 41 -2.25 -4.53 12.49
C ASP A 41 -3.66 -4.93 12.05
N LYS A 42 -4.33 -5.70 12.91
CA LYS A 42 -5.65 -6.23 12.57
C LYS A 42 -6.68 -5.14 12.35
N GLN A 43 -6.63 -4.10 13.15
CA GLN A 43 -7.57 -2.99 13.00
C GLN A 43 -7.38 -2.29 11.67
N PHE A 44 -6.12 -2.06 11.30
CA PHE A 44 -5.82 -1.42 10.04
C PHE A 44 -6.28 -2.28 8.86
N HIS A 45 -6.00 -3.58 8.93
CA HIS A 45 -6.45 -4.51 7.90
C HIS A 45 -7.97 -4.47 7.76
N GLN A 46 -8.68 -4.50 8.88
CA GLN A 46 -10.14 -4.43 8.85
C GLN A 46 -10.64 -3.11 8.27
N SER A 47 -9.94 -2.01 8.56
CA SER A 47 -10.30 -0.72 7.97
C SER A 47 -10.18 -0.76 6.45
N LEU A 48 -9.10 -1.35 5.95
CA LEU A 48 -8.92 -1.47 4.50
C LEU A 48 -9.97 -2.36 3.86
N VAL A 49 -10.32 -3.45 4.54
CA VAL A 49 -11.39 -4.33 4.05
C VAL A 49 -12.70 -3.55 3.98
N GLY A 50 -12.97 -2.72 4.98
CA GLY A 50 -14.14 -1.84 4.97
C GLY A 50 -14.14 -0.85 3.81
N MET A 51 -12.96 -0.51 3.30
CA MET A 51 -12.82 0.35 2.12
C MET A 51 -12.84 -0.43 0.81
N GLY A 52 -13.13 -1.73 0.86
CA GLY A 52 -13.25 -2.55 -0.33
C GLY A 52 -12.02 -3.37 -0.68
N LEU A 53 -11.07 -3.49 0.22
CA LEU A 53 -9.89 -4.33 -0.06
C LEU A 53 -10.30 -5.77 -0.27
N SER A 54 -9.89 -6.35 -1.38
CA SER A 54 -10.23 -7.71 -1.74
C SER A 54 -9.04 -8.37 -2.41
N SER A 55 -8.86 -9.66 -2.16
CA SER A 55 -7.81 -10.43 -2.82
C SER A 55 -8.06 -10.57 -4.33
N HIS A 56 -9.28 -10.34 -4.76
CA HIS A 56 -9.63 -10.39 -6.19
C HIS A 56 -9.29 -9.11 -6.93
N ASP A 57 -9.17 -8.00 -6.22
CA ASP A 57 -8.84 -6.73 -6.84
C ASP A 57 -7.35 -6.66 -7.11
N LYS A 58 -6.99 -6.06 -8.23
CA LYS A 58 -5.59 -5.88 -8.60
C LYS A 58 -5.06 -4.51 -8.20
N ASP A 59 -5.94 -3.63 -7.76
CA ASP A 59 -5.60 -2.24 -7.48
C ASP A 59 -6.02 -1.86 -6.07
N TYR A 60 -5.33 -0.85 -5.54
CA TYR A 60 -5.77 -0.16 -4.34
C TYR A 60 -6.52 1.09 -4.74
N SER A 61 -7.66 1.34 -4.11
CA SER A 61 -8.44 2.55 -4.34
C SER A 61 -7.74 3.78 -3.73
N PRO A 62 -8.11 4.98 -4.15
CA PRO A 62 -7.53 6.20 -3.55
C PRO A 62 -7.67 6.26 -2.03
N ASP A 63 -8.80 5.80 -1.50
CA ASP A 63 -9.00 5.79 -0.04
C ASP A 63 -8.04 4.85 0.64
N GLN A 64 -7.82 3.68 0.06
CA GLN A 64 -6.87 2.71 0.59
C GLN A 64 -5.45 3.25 0.50
N VAL A 65 -5.09 3.89 -0.60
CA VAL A 65 -3.78 4.50 -0.78
C VAL A 65 -3.55 5.57 0.29
N ARG A 66 -4.54 6.42 0.50
CA ARG A 66 -4.42 7.47 1.52
C ARG A 66 -4.20 6.86 2.90
N ALA A 67 -4.98 5.85 3.26
CA ALA A 67 -4.86 5.20 4.55
C ALA A 67 -3.47 4.60 4.74
N MET A 68 -2.94 3.95 3.71
CA MET A 68 -1.62 3.33 3.78
C MET A 68 -0.50 4.36 3.87
N VAL A 69 -0.61 5.45 3.12
CA VAL A 69 0.38 6.52 3.18
C VAL A 69 0.40 7.15 4.56
N GLU A 70 -0.76 7.37 5.14
CA GLU A 70 -0.86 7.94 6.49
C GLU A 70 -0.32 6.99 7.55
N LYS A 71 -0.54 5.69 7.36
CA LYS A 71 -0.11 4.69 8.34
C LYS A 71 1.38 4.42 8.27
N PHE A 72 1.92 4.27 7.06
CA PHE A 72 3.28 3.78 6.87
C PHE A 72 4.27 4.87 6.46
N GLY A 73 3.77 6.02 6.06
CA GLY A 73 4.60 7.06 5.48
C GLY A 73 4.81 6.82 4.00
N ALA A 74 5.12 7.87 3.29
CA ALA A 74 5.26 7.81 1.85
C ALA A 74 6.64 7.29 1.47
N GLY A 75 6.69 6.36 0.53
CA GLY A 75 7.94 5.89 -0.03
C GLY A 75 8.86 5.19 0.93
N GLY A 76 8.33 4.69 2.02
CA GLY A 76 9.14 3.98 2.98
C GLY A 76 10.13 4.86 3.74
N VAL A 77 9.83 6.08 3.79
CA VAL A 77 10.68 7.07 4.50
C VAL A 77 10.70 6.82 5.98
#